data_bf4a1edb92b7babe3a1ffce8e1386fe3
#
_entry.id   bf4a1edb92b7babe3a1ffce8e1386fe3
#
_cell.length_a   1.000
_cell.length_b   1.000
_cell.length_c   1.000
_cell.angle_alpha   90.00
_cell.angle_beta   90.00
_cell.angle_gamma   90.00
#
_symmetry.space_group_name_H-M   'P 1'
#
loop_
_entity.id
_entity.type
_entity.pdbx_description
1 polymer ?
#
loop_
_entity_poly.entity_id
_entity_poly.type
_entity_poly.pdbx_seq_one_letter_code
_entity_poly.pdbx_strand_id
1 'polypeptide(L)'
;IYGKSGQKPLDLQSLSGSLATLKGFSHNQELHNTHNSQLSITEIDSANSSDLVRMVHENEVDFAVVDSLAYTVTRHIYHKAKLAKISLDSQSISWFFPKDSDDSLIEAANKFLEDFRSTGKLIKLKRRLFSHSKRFSVANSETLEKMVSTRLPSYQEMFRKAGKTNDLE
;
A
#
# COMPACT_ATOMS: atom_id res chain seq x y z
N ILE A 1 4.01 -5.09 6.96
CA ILE A 1 3.04 -4.49 7.90
C ILE A 1 2.37 -5.57 8.75
N TYR A 2 1.79 -5.18 9.89
CA TYR A 2 1.07 -6.07 10.79
C TYR A 2 -0.19 -5.39 11.36
N GLY A 3 -1.18 -6.20 11.71
CA GLY A 3 -2.43 -5.75 12.29
C GLY A 3 -2.44 -5.76 13.83
N LYS A 4 -3.59 -5.45 14.40
CA LYS A 4 -3.79 -5.44 15.87
C LYS A 4 -3.77 -6.86 16.45
N SER A 5 -4.20 -7.86 15.68
CA SER A 5 -4.18 -9.27 16.05
C SER A 5 -2.78 -9.88 15.99
N GLY A 6 -1.92 -9.37 15.11
CA GLY A 6 -0.54 -9.81 14.96
C GLY A 6 0.36 -9.25 16.05
N GLN A 7 1.28 -10.10 16.54
CA GLN A 7 2.36 -9.61 17.40
C GLN A 7 3.29 -8.73 16.58
N LYS A 8 3.84 -7.69 17.23
CA LYS A 8 4.85 -6.85 16.58
C LYS A 8 6.03 -7.71 16.15
N PRO A 9 6.25 -7.87 14.84
CA PRO A 9 7.29 -8.75 14.34
C PRO A 9 8.68 -8.18 14.63
N LEU A 10 9.59 -9.06 15.07
CA LEU A 10 11.00 -8.75 15.29
C LEU A 10 11.85 -9.24 14.13
N ASP A 11 11.52 -10.41 13.59
CA ASP A 11 12.14 -11.03 12.42
C ASP A 11 11.13 -11.93 11.69
N LEU A 12 11.45 -12.39 10.48
CA LEU A 12 10.58 -13.24 9.67
C LEU A 12 10.44 -14.66 10.23
N GLN A 13 11.46 -15.16 10.93
CA GLN A 13 11.48 -16.53 11.45
C GLN A 13 10.59 -16.67 12.67
N SER A 14 10.39 -15.60 13.42
CA SER A 14 9.55 -15.59 14.63
C SER A 14 8.07 -15.30 14.35
N LEU A 15 7.69 -15.07 13.09
CA LEU A 15 6.29 -14.82 12.73
C LEU A 15 5.45 -16.10 12.85
N SER A 16 4.23 -15.93 13.38
CA SER A 16 3.22 -16.98 13.37
C SER A 16 1.86 -16.38 13.00
N GLY A 17 1.12 -17.06 12.12
CA GLY A 17 -0.18 -16.61 11.64
C GLY A 17 -0.26 -16.52 10.12
N SER A 18 -1.14 -15.67 9.62
CA SER A 18 -1.42 -15.50 8.20
C SER A 18 -0.67 -14.30 7.62
N LEU A 19 0.01 -14.49 6.49
CA LEU A 19 0.72 -13.44 5.76
C LEU A 19 0.22 -13.40 4.32
N ALA A 20 -0.24 -12.23 3.89
CA ALA A 20 -0.63 -11.98 2.52
C ALA A 20 0.47 -11.25 1.74
N THR A 21 0.66 -11.65 0.48
CA THR A 21 1.52 -10.98 -0.48
C THR A 21 0.87 -10.99 -1.87
N LEU A 22 1.34 -10.15 -2.78
CA LEU A 22 0.87 -10.20 -4.16
C LEU A 22 1.60 -11.29 -4.93
N LYS A 23 0.86 -11.99 -5.77
CA LYS A 23 1.43 -12.96 -6.69
C LYS A 23 2.43 -12.29 -7.62
N GLY A 24 3.59 -12.92 -7.79
CA GLY A 24 4.65 -12.40 -8.65
C GLY A 24 5.50 -11.29 -8.03
N PHE A 25 5.33 -10.96 -6.76
CA PHE A 25 6.26 -10.08 -6.07
C PHE A 25 7.65 -10.71 -6.00
N SER A 26 8.68 -9.90 -6.25
CA SER A 26 10.08 -10.33 -6.21
C SER A 26 10.52 -10.91 -4.87
N HIS A 27 9.87 -10.49 -3.79
CA HIS A 27 10.14 -10.96 -2.43
C HIS A 27 9.49 -12.29 -2.07
N ASN A 28 8.60 -12.83 -2.90
CA ASN A 28 7.88 -14.07 -2.56
C ASN A 28 8.85 -15.25 -2.43
N GLN A 29 9.88 -15.32 -3.27
CA GLN A 29 10.90 -16.36 -3.19
C GLN A 29 11.66 -16.29 -1.85
N GLU A 30 12.02 -15.10 -1.40
CA GLU A 30 12.68 -14.89 -0.09
C GLU A 30 11.76 -15.32 1.06
N LEU A 31 10.47 -14.97 0.99
CA LEU A 31 9.48 -15.37 1.99
C LEU A 31 9.32 -16.89 2.08
N HIS A 32 9.22 -17.57 0.94
CA HIS A 32 9.12 -19.03 0.91
C HIS A 32 10.40 -19.72 1.40
N ASN A 33 11.57 -19.14 1.15
CA ASN A 33 12.85 -19.66 1.61
C ASN A 33 13.06 -19.51 3.15
N THR A 34 12.23 -18.76 3.83
CA THR A 34 12.33 -18.55 5.29
C THR A 34 12.03 -19.84 6.08
N HIS A 35 11.43 -20.86 5.45
CA HIS A 35 11.11 -22.16 6.05
C HIS A 35 10.40 -22.06 7.42
N ASN A 36 9.56 -21.06 7.60
CA ASN A 36 8.80 -20.87 8.82
C ASN A 36 7.47 -21.64 8.74
N SER A 37 7.39 -22.79 9.41
CA SER A 37 6.20 -23.66 9.42
C SER A 37 4.99 -23.06 10.17
N GLN A 38 5.21 -22.02 10.97
CA GLN A 38 4.12 -21.36 11.73
C GLN A 38 3.48 -20.21 10.94
N LEU A 39 4.04 -19.86 9.78
CA LEU A 39 3.58 -18.77 8.93
C LEU A 39 2.86 -19.31 7.70
N SER A 40 1.57 -19.03 7.60
CA SER A 40 0.78 -19.36 6.40
C SER A 40 0.87 -18.24 5.40
N ILE A 41 1.60 -18.42 4.30
CA ILE A 41 1.78 -17.43 3.25
C ILE A 41 0.74 -17.66 2.15
N THR A 42 -0.01 -16.60 1.82
CA THR A 42 -1.01 -16.61 0.74
C THR A 42 -0.64 -15.56 -0.30
N GLU A 43 -0.45 -15.99 -1.55
CA GLU A 43 -0.26 -15.11 -2.69
C GLU A 43 -1.60 -14.76 -3.32
N ILE A 44 -1.92 -13.47 -3.42
CA ILE A 44 -3.18 -12.96 -3.95
C ILE A 44 -2.97 -12.42 -5.36
N ASP A 45 -3.75 -12.93 -6.32
CA ASP A 45 -3.59 -12.63 -7.75
C ASP A 45 -4.34 -11.36 -8.18
N SER A 46 -5.53 -11.11 -7.63
CA SER A 46 -6.44 -10.04 -8.08
C SER A 46 -6.46 -8.80 -7.18
N ALA A 47 -5.42 -8.61 -6.35
CA ALA A 47 -5.32 -7.49 -5.41
C ALA A 47 -4.18 -6.54 -5.81
N ASN A 48 -4.19 -5.36 -5.21
CA ASN A 48 -3.06 -4.43 -5.22
C ASN A 48 -2.52 -4.22 -3.81
N SER A 49 -1.36 -3.55 -3.67
CA SER A 49 -0.76 -3.32 -2.35
C SER A 49 -1.66 -2.57 -1.37
N SER A 50 -2.58 -1.73 -1.84
CA SER A 50 -3.54 -1.02 -0.97
C SER A 50 -4.59 -1.96 -0.41
N ASP A 51 -5.01 -2.97 -1.19
CA ASP A 51 -5.94 -4.01 -0.73
C ASP A 51 -5.31 -4.84 0.39
N LEU A 52 -4.03 -5.15 0.29
CA LEU A 52 -3.31 -5.85 1.36
C LEU A 52 -3.26 -5.03 2.66
N VAL A 53 -3.11 -3.69 2.56
CA VAL A 53 -3.16 -2.81 3.74
C VAL A 53 -4.56 -2.84 4.37
N ARG A 54 -5.62 -2.86 3.53
CA ARG A 54 -7.01 -2.99 3.98
C ARG A 54 -7.24 -4.34 4.70
N MET A 55 -6.81 -5.45 4.12
CA MET A 55 -6.96 -6.79 4.71
C MET A 55 -6.34 -6.87 6.11
N VAL A 56 -5.15 -6.28 6.30
CA VAL A 56 -4.52 -6.19 7.62
C VAL A 56 -5.33 -5.29 8.57
N HIS A 57 -5.87 -4.18 8.07
CA HIS A 57 -6.71 -3.27 8.86
C HIS A 57 -7.99 -3.94 9.35
N GLU A 58 -8.63 -4.74 8.50
CA GLU A 58 -9.87 -5.45 8.77
C GLU A 58 -9.66 -6.76 9.54
N ASN A 59 -8.40 -7.12 9.82
CA ASN A 59 -7.98 -8.37 10.46
C ASN A 59 -8.35 -9.62 9.63
N GLU A 60 -8.40 -9.52 8.32
CA GLU A 60 -8.53 -10.67 7.40
C GLU A 60 -7.23 -11.49 7.39
N VAL A 61 -6.09 -10.80 7.55
CA VAL A 61 -4.76 -11.40 7.70
C VAL A 61 -3.97 -10.70 8.81
N ASP A 62 -3.03 -11.41 9.44
CA ASP A 62 -2.20 -10.86 10.52
C ASP A 62 -1.09 -9.97 10.00
N PHE A 63 -0.52 -10.33 8.85
CA PHE A 63 0.62 -9.66 8.22
C PHE A 63 0.40 -9.48 6.72
N ALA A 64 1.06 -8.49 6.15
CA ALA A 64 1.18 -8.38 4.69
C ALA A 64 2.52 -7.77 4.28
N VAL A 65 3.00 -8.20 3.11
CA VAL A 65 4.13 -7.56 2.43
C VAL A 65 3.57 -6.55 1.43
N VAL A 66 3.95 -5.31 1.59
CA VAL A 66 3.47 -4.21 0.74
C VAL A 66 4.62 -3.28 0.39
N ASP A 67 4.53 -2.60 -0.74
CA ASP A 67 5.50 -1.56 -1.04
C ASP A 67 5.34 -0.34 -0.10
N SER A 68 6.45 0.33 0.15
CA SER A 68 6.51 1.46 1.08
C SER A 68 5.65 2.65 0.65
N LEU A 69 5.40 2.79 -0.67
CA LEU A 69 4.59 3.86 -1.22
C LEU A 69 3.11 3.62 -0.94
N ALA A 70 2.59 2.42 -1.24
CA ALA A 70 1.21 2.04 -0.96
C ALA A 70 0.89 2.21 0.54
N TYR A 71 1.76 1.74 1.42
CA TYR A 71 1.60 1.95 2.85
C TYR A 71 1.57 3.44 3.23
N THR A 72 2.49 4.25 2.67
CA THR A 72 2.56 5.69 2.98
C THR A 72 1.29 6.43 2.58
N VAL A 73 0.69 6.05 1.47
CA VAL A 73 -0.56 6.67 0.96
C VAL A 73 -1.77 6.22 1.76
N THR A 74 -1.86 4.94 2.10
CA THR A 74 -3.07 4.32 2.66
C THR A 74 -3.11 4.25 4.18
N ARG A 75 -1.98 4.38 4.88
CA ARG A 75 -1.89 4.25 6.36
C ARG A 75 -2.81 5.21 7.14
N HIS A 76 -3.22 6.31 6.51
CA HIS A 76 -4.12 7.29 7.13
C HIS A 76 -5.59 6.85 7.07
N ILE A 77 -5.91 5.98 6.13
CA ILE A 77 -7.22 5.35 5.98
C ILE A 77 -7.22 4.07 6.84
N TYR A 78 -6.21 3.23 6.67
CA TYR A 78 -6.10 1.91 7.30
C TYR A 78 -5.17 1.95 8.53
N HIS A 79 -5.56 2.74 9.52
CA HIS A 79 -4.74 3.10 10.68
C HIS A 79 -4.42 1.94 11.64
N LYS A 80 -5.19 0.82 11.58
CA LYS A 80 -4.90 -0.37 12.39
C LYS A 80 -3.71 -1.17 11.80
N ALA A 81 -3.47 -1.06 10.49
CA ALA A 81 -2.29 -1.63 9.87
C ALA A 81 -1.04 -0.80 10.24
N LYS A 82 -0.07 -1.44 10.89
CA LYS A 82 1.14 -0.79 11.40
C LYS A 82 2.37 -1.27 10.66
N LEU A 83 3.35 -0.39 10.53
CA LEU A 83 4.63 -0.74 9.93
C LEU A 83 5.43 -1.65 10.87
N ALA A 84 5.83 -2.81 10.38
CA ALA A 84 6.81 -3.66 11.05
C ALA A 84 8.21 -3.04 10.97
N LYS A 85 9.10 -3.44 11.87
CA LYS A 85 10.51 -3.07 11.79
C LYS A 85 11.31 -3.93 10.82
N ILE A 86 10.72 -5.01 10.34
CA ILE A 86 11.31 -5.89 9.33
C ILE A 86 11.12 -5.23 7.96
N SER A 87 12.18 -5.13 7.21
CA SER A 87 12.13 -4.77 5.80
C SER A 87 12.82 -5.88 5.00
N LEU A 88 12.21 -6.28 3.92
CA LEU A 88 12.83 -7.13 2.91
C LEU A 88 13.83 -6.31 2.10
N ASP A 89 14.67 -6.97 1.34
CA ASP A 89 15.71 -6.30 0.55
C ASP A 89 15.11 -5.24 -0.38
N SER A 90 15.81 -4.11 -0.47
CA SER A 90 15.38 -3.01 -1.30
C SER A 90 15.50 -3.37 -2.78
N GLN A 91 14.38 -3.35 -3.48
CA GLN A 91 14.34 -3.58 -4.93
C GLN A 91 14.42 -2.25 -5.68
N SER A 92 15.23 -2.24 -6.74
CA SER A 92 15.35 -1.09 -7.62
C SER A 92 14.19 -1.08 -8.63
N ILE A 93 13.54 0.07 -8.76
CA ILE A 93 12.60 0.31 -9.85
C ILE A 93 13.39 0.83 -11.04
N SER A 94 13.29 0.15 -12.18
CA SER A 94 14.02 0.48 -13.39
C SER A 94 13.07 0.69 -14.58
N TRP A 95 13.46 1.54 -15.50
CA TRP A 95 12.79 1.65 -16.79
C TRP A 95 13.38 0.63 -17.76
N PHE A 96 12.51 0.02 -18.54
CA PHE A 96 12.91 -0.97 -19.53
C PHE A 96 12.75 -0.38 -20.93
N PHE A 97 13.74 -0.61 -21.77
CA PHE A 97 13.77 -0.21 -23.16
C PHE A 97 13.90 -1.45 -24.03
N PRO A 98 13.36 -1.46 -25.28
CA PRO A 98 13.58 -2.53 -26.22
C PRO A 98 15.08 -2.74 -26.47
N LYS A 99 15.50 -4.00 -26.62
CA LYS A 99 16.91 -4.37 -26.80
C LYS A 99 17.54 -3.73 -28.06
N ASP A 100 16.73 -3.53 -29.09
CA ASP A 100 17.16 -2.99 -30.39
C ASP A 100 16.91 -1.47 -30.49
N SER A 101 16.63 -0.79 -29.36
CA SER A 101 16.49 0.67 -29.33
C SER A 101 17.85 1.37 -29.36
N ASP A 102 17.84 2.54 -29.95
CA ASP A 102 18.99 3.45 -29.95
C ASP A 102 19.36 3.83 -28.50
N ASP A 103 20.63 3.74 -28.17
CA ASP A 103 21.15 4.02 -26.83
C ASP A 103 20.95 5.49 -26.40
N SER A 104 20.72 6.41 -27.34
CA SER A 104 20.50 7.84 -27.07
C SER A 104 19.31 8.08 -26.13
N LEU A 105 18.24 7.29 -26.24
CA LEU A 105 17.09 7.37 -25.36
C LEU A 105 17.42 6.90 -23.93
N ILE A 106 18.19 5.84 -23.82
CA ILE A 106 18.65 5.30 -22.51
C ILE A 106 19.55 6.33 -21.82
N GLU A 107 20.49 6.91 -22.57
CA GLU A 107 21.38 7.94 -22.05
C GLU A 107 20.63 9.19 -21.60
N ALA A 108 19.68 9.66 -22.39
CA ALA A 108 18.82 10.78 -22.06
C ALA A 108 17.98 10.51 -20.80
N ALA A 109 17.41 9.31 -20.69
CA ALA A 109 16.64 8.89 -19.51
C ALA A 109 17.50 8.83 -18.24
N ASN A 110 18.69 8.24 -18.33
CA ASN A 110 19.63 8.15 -17.20
C ASN A 110 20.06 9.56 -16.75
N LYS A 111 20.43 10.42 -17.68
CA LYS A 111 20.78 11.83 -17.39
C LYS A 111 19.63 12.57 -16.74
N PHE A 112 18.42 12.42 -17.26
CA PHE A 112 17.21 13.02 -16.65
C PHE A 112 17.00 12.54 -15.21
N LEU A 113 17.10 11.23 -14.94
CA LEU A 113 16.92 10.68 -13.60
C LEU A 113 18.00 11.15 -12.63
N GLU A 114 19.25 11.25 -13.08
CA GLU A 114 20.35 11.75 -12.29
C GLU A 114 20.17 13.23 -11.94
N ASP A 115 19.87 14.08 -12.92
CA ASP A 115 19.56 15.50 -12.71
C ASP A 115 18.34 15.70 -11.81
N PHE A 116 17.34 14.86 -11.96
CA PHE A 116 16.10 14.92 -11.16
C PHE A 116 16.33 14.55 -9.69
N ARG A 117 17.26 13.63 -9.43
CA ARG A 117 17.69 13.24 -8.08
C ARG A 117 18.62 14.28 -7.46
N SER A 118 19.69 14.65 -8.16
CA SER A 118 20.74 15.55 -7.65
C SER A 118 20.23 16.97 -7.36
N THR A 119 19.32 17.48 -8.17
CA THR A 119 18.66 18.79 -7.96
C THR A 119 17.57 18.80 -6.89
N GLY A 120 17.29 17.67 -6.24
CA GLY A 120 16.25 17.55 -5.23
C GLY A 120 14.81 17.65 -5.78
N LYS A 121 14.62 17.67 -7.10
CA LYS A 121 13.30 17.71 -7.75
C LYS A 121 12.45 16.49 -7.38
N LEU A 122 13.07 15.31 -7.26
CA LEU A 122 12.38 14.09 -6.84
C LEU A 122 11.80 14.23 -5.42
N ILE A 123 12.55 14.82 -4.50
CA ILE A 123 12.09 15.05 -3.12
C ILE A 123 10.92 16.05 -3.10
N LYS A 124 11.01 17.13 -3.89
CA LYS A 124 9.93 18.11 -4.03
C LYS A 124 8.67 17.48 -4.62
N LEU A 125 8.81 16.64 -5.66
CA LEU A 125 7.69 15.94 -6.28
C LEU A 125 7.03 14.96 -5.29
N LYS A 126 7.81 14.12 -4.62
CA LYS A 126 7.31 13.21 -3.57
C LYS A 126 6.56 13.98 -2.48
N ARG A 127 7.11 15.09 -2.02
CA ARG A 127 6.46 15.95 -1.03
C ARG A 127 5.13 16.50 -1.54
N ARG A 128 5.09 17.00 -2.78
CA ARG A 128 3.87 17.53 -3.40
C ARG A 128 2.79 16.46 -3.54
N LEU A 129 3.13 15.27 -4.01
CA LEU A 129 2.18 14.18 -4.23
C LEU A 129 1.66 13.58 -2.92
N PHE A 130 2.53 13.44 -1.90
CA PHE A 130 2.20 12.69 -0.69
C PHE A 130 1.99 13.55 0.56
N SER A 131 2.16 14.89 0.48
CA SER A 131 1.96 15.77 1.64
C SER A 131 0.50 15.84 2.08
N HIS A 132 -0.44 15.65 1.15
CA HIS A 132 -1.87 15.69 1.45
C HIS A 132 -2.32 14.50 2.31
N SER A 133 -1.64 13.37 2.22
CA SER A 133 -1.93 12.20 3.06
C SER A 133 -1.74 12.47 4.56
N LYS A 134 -0.93 13.46 4.94
CA LYS A 134 -0.74 13.87 6.34
C LYS A 134 -1.90 14.68 6.93
N ARG A 135 -2.80 15.22 6.09
CA ARG A 135 -3.97 16.00 6.54
C ARG A 135 -5.12 15.12 7.02
N PHE A 136 -5.15 13.87 6.62
CA PHE A 136 -6.09 12.89 7.15
C PHE A 136 -5.52 12.35 8.47
N SER A 137 -6.05 12.82 9.60
CA SER A 137 -5.67 12.26 10.89
C SER A 137 -6.44 10.96 11.14
N VAL A 138 -5.86 10.06 11.95
CA VAL A 138 -6.51 8.81 12.38
C VAL A 138 -7.89 9.10 12.99
N ALA A 139 -8.00 10.15 13.80
CA ALA A 139 -9.27 10.57 14.38
C ALA A 139 -10.34 10.94 13.33
N ASN A 140 -9.93 11.57 12.22
CA ASN A 140 -10.85 11.90 11.12
C ASN A 140 -11.30 10.65 10.37
N SER A 141 -10.41 9.68 10.18
CA SER A 141 -10.72 8.41 9.49
C SER A 141 -11.69 7.57 10.30
N GLU A 142 -11.45 7.40 11.61
CA GLU A 142 -12.39 6.69 12.51
C GLU A 142 -13.74 7.39 12.59
N THR A 143 -13.75 8.71 12.65
CA THR A 143 -14.98 9.50 12.69
C THR A 143 -15.75 9.36 11.37
N LEU A 144 -15.05 9.42 10.23
CA LEU A 144 -15.67 9.25 8.92
C LEU A 144 -16.26 7.84 8.77
N GLU A 145 -15.50 6.79 9.11
CA GLU A 145 -15.96 5.40 9.06
C GLU A 145 -17.20 5.19 9.93
N LYS A 146 -17.20 5.74 11.15
CA LYS A 146 -18.36 5.73 12.04
C LYS A 146 -19.55 6.49 11.45
N MET A 147 -19.34 7.65 10.82
CA MET A 147 -20.42 8.40 10.17
C MET A 147 -20.97 7.70 8.95
N VAL A 148 -20.11 7.08 8.13
CA VAL A 148 -20.53 6.29 6.97
C VAL A 148 -21.35 5.08 7.40
N SER A 149 -20.94 4.35 8.42
CA SER A 149 -21.66 3.15 8.88
C SER A 149 -22.94 3.47 9.66
N THR A 150 -22.99 4.57 10.42
CA THR A 150 -24.12 4.87 11.31
C THR A 150 -25.10 5.91 10.76
N ARG A 151 -24.60 6.94 10.06
CA ARG A 151 -25.45 8.07 9.61
C ARG A 151 -25.82 8.00 8.13
N LEU A 152 -24.87 7.59 7.27
CA LEU A 152 -25.12 7.54 5.82
C LEU A 152 -26.35 6.68 5.43
N PRO A 153 -26.60 5.51 6.04
CA PRO A 153 -27.78 4.72 5.72
C PRO A 153 -29.09 5.47 5.89
N SER A 154 -29.19 6.34 6.90
CA SER A 154 -30.38 7.15 7.17
C SER A 154 -30.67 8.21 6.11
N TYR A 155 -29.67 8.62 5.35
CA TYR A 155 -29.78 9.64 4.30
C TYR A 155 -29.75 9.07 2.88
N GLN A 156 -29.43 7.80 2.73
CA GLN A 156 -29.20 7.16 1.43
C GLN A 156 -30.43 7.23 0.50
N GLU A 157 -31.61 7.03 1.08
CA GLU A 157 -32.87 7.08 0.33
C GLU A 157 -33.21 8.52 -0.11
N MET A 158 -32.92 9.50 0.74
CA MET A 158 -33.11 10.91 0.44
C MET A 158 -32.18 11.39 -0.69
N PHE A 159 -30.90 10.99 -0.66
CA PHE A 159 -29.96 11.27 -1.73
C PHE A 159 -30.38 10.62 -3.05
N ARG A 160 -30.82 9.36 -3.01
CA ARG A 160 -31.30 8.63 -4.20
C ARG A 160 -32.53 9.28 -4.81
N LYS A 161 -33.46 9.76 -3.96
CA LYS A 161 -34.66 10.48 -4.42
C LYS A 161 -34.26 11.83 -5.03
N ALA A 162 -33.40 12.59 -4.39
CA ALA A 162 -32.91 13.87 -4.92
C ALA A 162 -32.17 13.70 -6.24
N GLY A 163 -31.33 12.67 -6.37
CA GLY A 163 -30.62 12.34 -7.63
C GLY A 163 -31.61 12.07 -8.75
N LYS A 164 -32.63 11.22 -8.53
CA LYS A 164 -33.68 10.94 -9.53
C LYS A 164 -34.49 12.16 -9.93
N THR A 165 -34.73 13.09 -8.98
CA THR A 165 -35.54 14.31 -9.27
C THR A 165 -34.74 15.33 -10.08
N ASN A 166 -33.40 15.30 -10.00
CA ASN A 166 -32.54 16.28 -10.66
C ASN A 166 -31.66 15.66 -11.79
N ASP A 167 -32.02 14.46 -12.28
CA ASP A 167 -31.24 13.73 -13.31
C ASP A 167 -29.74 13.64 -13.02
N LEU A 168 -29.40 13.43 -11.77
CA LEU A 168 -28.01 13.17 -11.32
C LEU A 168 -27.81 11.66 -11.16
N GLU A 169 -26.75 11.11 -11.80
CA GLU A 169 -26.32 9.73 -11.61
C GLU A 169 -25.67 9.49 -10.23
#